data_8304f892ea8b3a9c5a5d1d4b2c270df7
#
_entry.id   8304f892ea8b3a9c5a5d1d4b2c270df7
#
_cell.length_a   1.000
_cell.length_b   1.000
_cell.length_c   1.000
_cell.angle_alpha   90.00
_cell.angle_beta   90.00
_cell.angle_gamma   90.00
#
_symmetry.space_group_name_H-M   'P 1'
#
loop_
_entity.id
_entity.type
_entity.pdbx_description
1 polymer ?
#
loop_
_entity_poly.entity_id
_entity_poly.type
_entity_poly.pdbx_seq_one_letter_code
_entity_poly.pdbx_strand_id
1 'polypeptide(L)'
;MFYDPAQDTISIIEINPRMSYQFADLFERVDGMSSFAVQLALATGKKVYWPRGEGPCKVAASFVMRRFSDAQVVSVPSAATLARLHQLVPVPHVEPLCAAGERLSDHDQDVGSFRYCIVNMAAQSKSELYAHYAELQQLLHFEFA
;
A
#
# COMPACT_ATOMS: atom_id res chain seq x y z
N MET A 1 2.57 2.68 17.23
CA MET A 1 2.42 1.94 18.50
C MET A 1 3.59 0.99 18.66
N PHE A 2 4.11 0.83 19.89
CA PHE A 2 5.02 -0.24 20.28
C PHE A 2 4.27 -1.23 21.17
N TYR A 3 4.51 -2.51 20.95
CA TYR A 3 4.03 -3.59 21.81
C TYR A 3 5.22 -4.22 22.54
N ASP A 4 5.15 -4.25 23.86
CA ASP A 4 6.13 -4.96 24.71
C ASP A 4 5.54 -6.32 25.10
N PRO A 5 6.04 -7.42 24.50
CA PRO A 5 5.51 -8.75 24.77
C PRO A 5 5.87 -9.27 26.17
N ALA A 6 6.89 -8.71 26.84
CA ALA A 6 7.29 -9.12 28.18
C ALA A 6 6.34 -8.58 29.25
N GLN A 7 5.73 -7.42 28.99
CA GLN A 7 4.81 -6.76 29.92
C GLN A 7 3.35 -6.79 29.42
N ASP A 8 3.10 -7.33 28.23
CA ASP A 8 1.81 -7.30 27.54
C ASP A 8 1.21 -5.88 27.48
N THR A 9 2.06 -4.89 27.16
CA THR A 9 1.65 -3.48 27.12
C THR A 9 1.81 -2.89 25.74
N ILE A 10 0.89 -1.97 25.40
CA ILE A 10 0.92 -1.19 24.16
C ILE A 10 1.19 0.27 24.49
N SER A 11 2.27 0.82 23.91
CA SER A 11 2.58 2.25 23.97
C SER A 11 2.14 2.92 22.67
N ILE A 12 1.28 3.94 22.78
CA ILE A 12 0.85 4.77 21.65
C ILE A 12 1.89 5.86 21.44
N ILE A 13 2.50 5.90 20.26
CA ILE A 13 3.47 6.94 19.88
C ILE A 13 2.70 8.20 19.46
N GLU A 14 1.74 8.03 18.54
CA GLU A 14 0.92 9.11 18.01
C GLU A 14 -0.41 8.57 17.50
N ILE A 15 -1.39 9.47 17.39
CA ILE A 15 -2.68 9.21 16.73
C ILE A 15 -2.79 10.20 15.58
N ASN A 16 -2.87 9.70 14.35
CA ASN A 16 -3.13 10.49 13.15
C ASN A 16 -4.64 10.46 12.84
N PRO A 17 -5.43 11.46 13.27
CA PRO A 17 -6.90 11.46 13.11
C PRO A 17 -7.29 11.93 11.70
N ARG A 18 -6.63 11.42 10.70
CA ARG A 18 -6.89 11.69 9.28
C ARG A 18 -6.92 10.39 8.50
N MET A 19 -7.63 10.41 7.38
CA MET A 19 -7.61 9.29 6.46
C MET A 19 -6.23 9.13 5.84
N SER A 20 -5.87 7.88 5.59
CA SER A 20 -4.74 7.53 4.74
C SER A 20 -5.28 6.97 3.43
N TYR A 21 -5.08 7.70 2.35
CA TYR A 21 -5.38 7.25 0.99
C TYR A 21 -4.71 5.90 0.70
N GLN A 22 -3.45 5.77 1.06
CA GLN A 22 -2.63 4.57 0.82
C GLN A 22 -3.24 3.28 1.39
N PHE A 23 -4.00 3.37 2.49
CA PHE A 23 -4.50 2.18 3.21
C PHE A 23 -5.99 1.92 3.02
N ALA A 24 -6.70 2.78 2.29
CA ALA A 24 -8.16 2.72 2.21
C ALA A 24 -8.68 1.41 1.61
N ASP A 25 -8.04 0.90 0.56
CA ASP A 25 -8.41 -0.34 -0.09
C ASP A 25 -8.00 -1.59 0.72
N LEU A 26 -6.98 -1.50 1.58
CA LEU A 26 -6.58 -2.61 2.43
C LEU A 26 -7.67 -2.97 3.43
N PHE A 27 -8.34 -1.95 4.00
CA PHE A 27 -9.48 -2.16 4.90
C PHE A 27 -10.65 -2.81 4.17
N GLU A 28 -10.93 -2.39 2.93
CA GLU A 28 -11.99 -2.98 2.14
C GLU A 28 -11.73 -4.46 1.85
N ARG A 29 -10.49 -4.82 1.54
CA ARG A 29 -10.07 -6.20 1.26
C ARG A 29 -10.16 -7.12 2.46
N VAL A 30 -9.89 -6.61 3.67
CA VAL A 30 -9.90 -7.43 4.91
C VAL A 30 -11.20 -7.31 5.67
N ASP A 31 -11.73 -6.11 5.78
CA ASP A 31 -12.90 -5.82 6.62
C ASP A 31 -14.19 -5.67 5.80
N GLY A 32 -14.11 -5.52 4.48
CA GLY A 32 -15.28 -5.34 3.61
C GLY A 32 -15.77 -3.89 3.51
N MET A 33 -15.06 -2.92 4.11
CA MET A 33 -15.41 -1.50 4.07
C MET A 33 -14.15 -0.62 3.98
N SER A 34 -14.15 0.32 3.04
CA SER A 34 -13.06 1.29 2.94
C SER A 34 -13.22 2.41 3.97
N SER A 35 -12.10 2.99 4.40
CA SER A 35 -12.12 4.15 5.30
C SER A 35 -12.79 5.38 4.66
N PHE A 36 -12.81 5.49 3.33
CA PHE A 36 -13.57 6.53 2.61
C PHE A 36 -15.08 6.39 2.79
N ALA A 37 -15.61 5.17 2.73
CA ALA A 37 -17.04 4.91 2.97
C ALA A 37 -17.44 5.35 4.38
N VAL A 38 -16.58 5.10 5.38
CA VAL A 38 -16.79 5.58 6.75
C VAL A 38 -16.85 7.10 6.82
N GLN A 39 -15.89 7.77 6.21
CA GLN A 39 -15.82 9.24 6.23
C GLN A 39 -17.07 9.87 5.57
N LEU A 40 -17.48 9.33 4.41
CA LEU A 40 -18.67 9.79 3.71
C LEU A 40 -19.95 9.56 4.53
N ALA A 41 -20.07 8.41 5.19
CA ALA A 41 -21.20 8.11 6.06
C ALA A 41 -21.28 9.08 7.24
N LEU A 42 -20.14 9.34 7.92
CA LEU A 42 -20.07 10.31 9.03
C LEU A 42 -20.41 11.72 8.56
N ALA A 43 -19.86 12.16 7.42
CA ALA A 43 -20.12 13.49 6.85
C ALA A 43 -21.60 13.70 6.47
N THR A 44 -22.32 12.61 6.18
CA THR A 44 -23.76 12.64 5.87
C THR A 44 -24.67 12.28 7.04
N GLY A 45 -24.11 12.24 8.28
CA GLY A 45 -24.87 11.97 9.50
C GLY A 45 -25.37 10.54 9.64
N LYS A 46 -24.85 9.60 8.85
CA LYS A 46 -25.23 8.19 8.92
C LYS A 46 -24.48 7.48 10.05
N LYS A 47 -25.13 6.51 10.68
CA LYS A 47 -24.42 5.59 11.59
C LYS A 47 -23.48 4.70 10.78
N VAL A 48 -22.28 4.54 11.31
CA VAL A 48 -21.27 3.64 10.75
C VAL A 48 -21.19 2.40 11.62
N TYR A 49 -21.32 1.25 10.98
CA TYR A 49 -20.91 -0.04 11.53
C TYR A 49 -19.65 -0.47 10.79
N TRP A 50 -18.59 -0.74 11.52
CA TRP A 50 -17.35 -1.24 10.92
C TRP A 50 -17.37 -2.77 10.94
N PRO A 51 -17.51 -3.43 9.79
CA PRO A 51 -17.40 -4.89 9.70
C PRO A 51 -15.94 -5.28 9.94
N ARG A 52 -15.70 -6.32 10.72
CA ARG A 52 -14.35 -6.81 11.00
C ARG A 52 -14.16 -8.19 10.41
N GLY A 53 -13.19 -8.29 9.47
CA GLY A 53 -12.85 -9.56 8.84
C GLY A 53 -13.93 -10.12 7.90
N GLU A 54 -14.84 -9.26 7.42
CA GLU A 54 -15.92 -9.62 6.48
C GLU A 54 -15.48 -9.44 5.01
N GLY A 55 -14.27 -8.93 4.78
CA GLY A 55 -13.70 -8.80 3.44
C GLY A 55 -13.30 -10.14 2.83
N PRO A 56 -13.01 -10.13 1.51
CA PRO A 56 -12.67 -11.34 0.76
C PRO A 56 -11.29 -11.92 1.14
N CYS A 57 -10.43 -11.15 1.79
CA CYS A 57 -9.07 -11.57 2.19
C CYS A 57 -8.91 -11.55 3.71
N LYS A 58 -7.89 -12.27 4.21
CA LYS A 58 -7.59 -12.34 5.65
C LYS A 58 -6.46 -11.44 6.09
N VAL A 59 -5.57 -11.10 5.16
CA VAL A 59 -4.44 -10.20 5.39
C VAL A 59 -4.27 -9.26 4.20
N ALA A 60 -3.81 -8.04 4.48
CA ALA A 60 -3.44 -7.08 3.46
C ALA A 60 -2.21 -6.29 3.91
N ALA A 61 -1.41 -5.81 2.95
CA ALA A 61 -0.27 -4.96 3.20
C ALA A 61 -0.04 -3.96 2.07
N SER A 62 0.53 -2.82 2.45
CA SER A 62 1.09 -1.83 1.55
C SER A 62 2.60 -1.97 1.54
N PHE A 63 3.15 -2.34 0.40
CA PHE A 63 4.59 -2.42 0.16
C PHE A 63 5.04 -1.14 -0.52
N VAL A 64 5.89 -0.38 0.16
CA VAL A 64 6.44 0.87 -0.36
C VAL A 64 7.85 0.60 -0.88
N MET A 65 8.00 0.65 -2.19
CA MET A 65 9.29 0.47 -2.85
C MET A 65 10.10 1.77 -2.74
N ARG A 66 11.32 1.66 -2.21
CA ARG A 66 12.16 2.81 -1.85
C ARG A 66 13.60 2.64 -2.29
N ARG A 67 14.26 3.79 -2.52
CA ARG A 67 15.71 3.91 -2.58
C ARG A 67 16.18 4.83 -1.46
N PHE A 68 17.44 4.64 -1.03
CA PHE A 68 18.07 5.49 -0.01
C PHE A 68 19.12 6.45 -0.62
N SER A 69 19.16 6.52 -1.93
CA SER A 69 19.93 7.50 -2.70
C SER A 69 19.03 8.07 -3.80
N ASP A 70 19.19 9.36 -4.09
CA ASP A 70 18.54 9.99 -5.23
C ASP A 70 19.02 9.38 -6.55
N ALA A 71 18.16 9.36 -7.56
CA ALA A 71 18.46 8.82 -8.87
C ALA A 71 17.55 9.43 -9.95
N GLN A 72 18.05 9.43 -11.17
CA GLN A 72 17.22 9.69 -12.34
C GLN A 72 16.47 8.43 -12.73
N VAL A 73 15.17 8.56 -12.98
CA VAL A 73 14.31 7.47 -13.45
C VAL A 73 14.54 7.27 -14.95
N VAL A 74 15.14 6.15 -15.32
CA VAL A 74 15.37 5.80 -16.74
C VAL A 74 14.12 5.17 -17.33
N SER A 75 13.54 4.19 -16.64
CA SER A 75 12.31 3.55 -17.08
C SER A 75 11.41 3.15 -15.92
N VAL A 76 10.11 3.06 -16.20
CA VAL A 76 9.05 2.57 -15.30
C VAL A 76 8.29 1.43 -15.97
N PRO A 77 7.55 0.59 -15.21
CA PRO A 77 6.73 -0.46 -15.78
C PRO A 77 5.77 0.08 -16.84
N SER A 78 5.71 -0.57 -18.00
CA SER A 78 4.82 -0.16 -19.10
C SER A 78 3.34 -0.32 -18.72
N ALA A 79 2.46 0.43 -19.41
CA ALA A 79 1.02 0.24 -19.27
C ALA A 79 0.57 -1.20 -19.54
N ALA A 80 1.22 -1.88 -20.49
CA ALA A 80 0.97 -3.29 -20.79
C ALA A 80 1.37 -4.21 -19.64
N THR A 81 2.50 -3.92 -18.96
CA THR A 81 2.91 -4.64 -17.74
C THR A 81 1.90 -4.44 -16.63
N LEU A 82 1.50 -3.19 -16.36
CA LEU A 82 0.51 -2.88 -15.33
C LEU A 82 -0.84 -3.56 -15.63
N ALA A 83 -1.29 -3.56 -16.89
CA ALA A 83 -2.51 -4.25 -17.29
C ALA A 83 -2.46 -5.77 -17.06
N ARG A 84 -1.30 -6.40 -17.25
CA ARG A 84 -1.11 -7.82 -16.94
C ARG A 84 -1.20 -8.11 -15.45
N LEU A 85 -0.72 -7.21 -14.60
CA LEU A 85 -0.80 -7.38 -13.14
C LEU A 85 -2.25 -7.41 -12.66
N HIS A 86 -3.16 -6.69 -13.33
CA HIS A 86 -4.60 -6.74 -13.04
C HIS A 86 -5.26 -8.09 -13.36
N GLN A 87 -4.56 -8.99 -14.04
CA GLN A 87 -5.03 -10.37 -14.30
C GLN A 87 -4.59 -11.34 -13.19
N LEU A 88 -3.69 -10.92 -12.32
CA LEU A 88 -3.29 -11.73 -11.15
C LEU A 88 -4.42 -11.73 -10.11
N VAL A 89 -4.52 -12.80 -9.35
CA VAL A 89 -5.52 -12.94 -8.29
C VAL A 89 -4.81 -13.23 -6.98
N PRO A 90 -5.11 -12.46 -5.95
CA PRO A 90 -5.92 -11.22 -5.89
C PRO A 90 -5.24 -10.06 -6.64
N VAL A 91 -6.05 -9.21 -7.27
CA VAL A 91 -5.55 -8.08 -8.07
C VAL A 91 -4.74 -7.12 -7.20
N PRO A 92 -3.44 -6.90 -7.48
CA PRO A 92 -2.68 -5.89 -6.76
C PRO A 92 -3.09 -4.48 -7.22
N HIS A 93 -3.05 -3.51 -6.32
CA HIS A 93 -3.04 -2.10 -6.69
C HIS A 93 -1.59 -1.64 -6.76
N VAL A 94 -1.14 -1.24 -7.93
CA VAL A 94 0.23 -0.79 -8.18
C VAL A 94 0.20 0.67 -8.61
N GLU A 95 0.86 1.52 -7.85
CA GLU A 95 0.93 2.97 -8.08
C GLU A 95 2.40 3.40 -8.22
N PRO A 96 2.91 3.56 -9.46
CA PRO A 96 4.18 4.23 -9.69
C PRO A 96 4.09 5.69 -9.23
N LEU A 97 5.08 6.16 -8.47
CA LEU A 97 5.16 7.52 -7.93
C LEU A 97 6.14 8.40 -8.70
N CYS A 98 6.68 7.92 -9.81
CA CYS A 98 7.62 8.62 -10.67
C CYS A 98 7.40 8.22 -12.13
N ALA A 99 7.90 9.05 -13.04
CA ALA A 99 7.89 8.81 -14.47
C ALA A 99 9.30 8.81 -15.06
N ALA A 100 9.47 8.20 -16.24
CA ALA A 100 10.74 8.19 -16.95
C ALA A 100 11.18 9.63 -17.28
N GLY A 101 12.45 9.95 -17.04
CA GLY A 101 13.04 11.26 -17.23
C GLY A 101 13.04 12.17 -15.99
N GLU A 102 12.32 11.82 -14.93
CA GLU A 102 12.27 12.57 -13.67
C GLU A 102 13.42 12.15 -12.74
N ARG A 103 13.70 12.97 -11.75
CA ARG A 103 14.52 12.60 -10.59
C ARG A 103 13.61 12.27 -9.42
N LEU A 104 14.01 11.30 -8.61
CA LEU A 104 13.22 10.94 -7.43
C LEU A 104 13.09 12.10 -6.43
N SER A 105 14.11 12.98 -6.37
CA SER A 105 14.07 14.19 -5.54
C SER A 105 13.12 15.29 -6.05
N ASP A 106 12.57 15.19 -7.25
CA ASP A 106 11.58 16.15 -7.78
C ASP A 106 10.21 16.00 -7.10
N HIS A 107 9.99 14.90 -6.36
CA HIS A 107 8.77 14.60 -5.66
C HIS A 107 8.92 14.79 -4.15
N ASP A 108 7.80 15.03 -3.46
CA ASP A 108 7.75 15.06 -2.00
C ASP A 108 8.19 13.72 -1.42
N GLN A 109 9.26 13.73 -0.68
CA GLN A 109 9.89 12.52 -0.14
C GLN A 109 10.04 12.57 1.38
N ASP A 110 10.09 11.40 1.99
CA ASP A 110 10.47 11.27 3.38
C ASP A 110 11.98 11.54 3.53
N VAL A 111 12.38 12.08 4.67
CA VAL A 111 13.79 12.37 4.95
C VAL A 111 14.65 11.11 4.78
N GLY A 112 15.62 11.20 3.87
CA GLY A 112 16.61 10.14 3.62
C GLY A 112 16.09 8.92 2.85
N SER A 113 14.88 8.96 2.29
CA SER A 113 14.39 7.89 1.42
C SER A 113 13.48 8.39 0.30
N PHE A 114 13.60 7.76 -0.86
CA PHE A 114 12.90 8.12 -2.08
C PHE A 114 11.93 7.00 -2.45
N ARG A 115 10.63 7.26 -2.28
CA ARG A 115 9.57 6.32 -2.69
C ARG A 115 9.38 6.42 -4.20
N TYR A 116 9.32 5.29 -4.87
CA TYR A 116 9.09 5.26 -6.31
C TYR A 116 7.89 4.41 -6.74
N CYS A 117 7.37 3.56 -5.86
CA CYS A 117 6.17 2.78 -6.12
C CYS A 117 5.49 2.35 -4.83
N ILE A 118 4.15 2.32 -4.83
CA ILE A 118 3.33 1.71 -3.78
C ILE A 118 2.64 0.50 -4.39
N VAL A 119 2.67 -0.62 -3.66
CA VAL A 119 1.96 -1.85 -4.02
C VAL A 119 1.08 -2.27 -2.87
N ASN A 120 -0.24 -2.19 -3.05
CA ASN A 120 -1.20 -2.71 -2.09
C ASN A 120 -1.68 -4.09 -2.54
N MET A 121 -1.55 -5.06 -1.66
CA MET A 121 -1.93 -6.46 -1.92
C MET A 121 -2.67 -7.05 -0.73
N ALA A 122 -3.44 -8.11 -1.02
CA ALA A 122 -4.14 -8.88 0.00
C ALA A 122 -4.13 -10.37 -0.36
N ALA A 123 -4.27 -11.23 0.65
CA ALA A 123 -4.23 -12.68 0.49
C ALA A 123 -4.99 -13.39 1.63
N GLN A 124 -5.08 -14.72 1.56
CA GLN A 124 -5.67 -15.53 2.63
C GLN A 124 -4.69 -15.79 3.78
N SER A 125 -3.39 -15.66 3.53
CA SER A 125 -2.36 -15.83 4.56
C SER A 125 -1.16 -14.91 4.33
N LYS A 126 -0.37 -14.70 5.39
CA LYS A 126 0.86 -13.90 5.32
C LYS A 126 1.89 -14.53 4.37
N SER A 127 2.01 -15.86 4.37
CA SER A 127 2.94 -16.57 3.48
C SER A 127 2.56 -16.41 2.01
N GLU A 128 1.28 -16.51 1.69
CA GLU A 128 0.74 -16.27 0.34
C GLU A 128 0.97 -14.83 -0.09
N LEU A 129 0.70 -13.85 0.78
CA LEU A 129 0.92 -12.44 0.50
C LEU A 129 2.38 -12.15 0.10
N TYR A 130 3.34 -12.70 0.84
CA TYR A 130 4.77 -12.52 0.52
C TYR A 130 5.19 -13.26 -0.74
N ALA A 131 4.63 -14.44 -1.03
CA ALA A 131 4.90 -15.16 -2.27
C ALA A 131 4.42 -14.36 -3.49
N HIS A 132 3.19 -13.85 -3.46
CA HIS A 132 2.64 -13.01 -4.52
C HIS A 132 3.43 -11.70 -4.69
N TYR A 133 3.88 -11.08 -3.59
CA TYR A 133 4.71 -9.89 -3.68
C TYR A 133 6.07 -10.18 -4.34
N ALA A 134 6.71 -11.31 -4.02
CA ALA A 134 7.97 -11.71 -4.64
C ALA A 134 7.83 -11.96 -6.15
N GLU A 135 6.72 -12.59 -6.59
CA GLU A 135 6.42 -12.77 -8.01
C GLU A 135 6.18 -11.42 -8.71
N LEU A 136 5.41 -10.53 -8.07
CA LEU A 136 5.11 -9.22 -8.61
C LEU A 136 6.38 -8.36 -8.76
N GLN A 137 7.32 -8.43 -7.82
CA GLN A 137 8.59 -7.70 -7.91
C GLN A 137 9.40 -8.10 -9.16
N GLN A 138 9.30 -9.33 -9.63
CA GLN A 138 9.97 -9.78 -10.85
C GLN A 138 9.37 -9.17 -12.13
N LEU A 139 8.13 -8.71 -12.06
CA LEU A 139 7.42 -8.08 -13.18
C LEU A 139 7.54 -6.55 -13.17
N LEU A 140 7.79 -5.96 -12.01
CA LEU A 140 7.91 -4.52 -11.82
C LEU A 140 9.35 -4.06 -12.03
N HIS A 141 9.70 -3.81 -13.30
CA HIS A 141 11.02 -3.29 -13.65
C HIS A 141 11.03 -1.76 -13.64
N PHE A 142 11.83 -1.20 -12.73
CA PHE A 142 12.22 0.20 -12.69
C PHE A 142 13.73 0.27 -12.94
N GLU A 143 14.17 1.16 -13.81
CA GLU A 143 15.60 1.42 -14.06
C GLU A 143 15.96 2.83 -13.61
N PHE A 144 17.11 2.94 -12.96
CA PHE A 144 17.62 4.19 -12.39
C PHE A 144 19.08 4.39 -12.78
N ALA A 145 19.44 5.63 -13.06
CA ALA A 145 20.81 6.08 -13.32
C ALA A 145 21.35 6.99 -12.18
#